data_17b4c8c2bc446feb8127838ccb4426f4
#
_entry.id   17b4c8c2bc446feb8127838ccb4426f4
#
_cell.length_a   1.000
_cell.length_b   1.000
_cell.length_c   1.000
_cell.angle_alpha   90.00
_cell.angle_beta   90.00
_cell.angle_gamma   90.00
#
_symmetry.space_group_name_H-M   'P 1'
#
loop_
_entity.id
_entity.type
_entity.pdbx_description
1 polymer ?
#
loop_
_entity_poly.entity_id
_entity_poly.type
_entity_poly.pdbx_seq_one_letter_code
_entity_poly.pdbx_strand_id
1 'polypeptide(L)'
;MKKIQVLFCLLVLSTVGNAQADGKQVIDKLCGCFQVDFKYAETFSPDPAYKYHDREETGGTAELALPIGINDKKIVIQHLLIVGANTVVKHWREEWSYENPVIWKYNGDRTWVKETLSADQVKGKWTQTVWEVADEPRYQGFSQFVNLDGKIIWQNTTDAPLPRREYSVRNDYNILKRTNRLNITDSGYLHEQDNQKIIRSNGTDRLLVEEKGHNSYKRIDAKECTAAKEYWEKNAGYWGKVRTIWADYIATHDTISLKTKIDGKLLHEYLIDLGKDYVSKKISETVIDPKIKAEINRFIGHDDKAVTGTN
;
A
#
# COMPACT_ATOMS: atom_id res chain seq x y z
N MET A 1 -61.55 21.02 27.75
CA MET A 1 -60.16 21.43 27.62
C MET A 1 -59.40 20.29 26.93
N LYS A 2 -59.19 20.39 25.61
CA LYS A 2 -58.45 19.40 24.81
C LYS A 2 -56.95 19.74 24.82
N LYS A 3 -56.13 18.86 25.38
CA LYS A 3 -54.66 18.99 25.33
C LYS A 3 -54.17 18.55 23.95
N ILE A 4 -53.59 19.51 23.19
CA ILE A 4 -52.90 19.24 21.95
C ILE A 4 -51.47 18.80 22.32
N GLN A 5 -51.14 17.53 22.06
CA GLN A 5 -49.77 17.04 22.11
C GLN A 5 -49.10 17.37 20.76
N VAL A 6 -48.16 18.29 20.77
CA VAL A 6 -47.28 18.56 19.62
C VAL A 6 -46.16 17.53 19.62
N LEU A 7 -46.22 16.63 18.66
CA LEU A 7 -45.18 15.64 18.41
C LEU A 7 -44.02 16.33 17.66
N PHE A 8 -42.92 16.57 18.37
CA PHE A 8 -41.71 17.11 17.79
C PHE A 8 -40.97 15.98 17.08
N CYS A 9 -41.17 15.82 15.77
CA CYS A 9 -40.30 14.97 14.92
C CYS A 9 -38.95 15.62 14.78
N LEU A 10 -37.96 15.17 15.53
CA LEU A 10 -36.53 15.48 15.25
C LEU A 10 -36.14 14.79 13.93
N LEU A 11 -36.06 15.58 12.88
CA LEU A 11 -35.34 15.16 11.66
C LEU A 11 -33.83 15.05 12.00
N VAL A 12 -33.38 13.84 12.20
CA VAL A 12 -31.93 13.53 12.15
C VAL A 12 -31.50 13.59 10.69
N LEU A 13 -31.12 14.76 10.23
CA LEU A 13 -30.43 14.93 8.95
C LEU A 13 -29.12 14.20 9.04
N SER A 14 -29.03 13.07 8.35
CA SER A 14 -27.86 12.25 8.26
C SER A 14 -26.70 13.01 7.61
N THR A 15 -25.62 13.24 8.36
CA THR A 15 -24.36 13.89 7.95
C THR A 15 -23.46 13.02 7.07
N VAL A 16 -24.03 12.10 6.31
CA VAL A 16 -23.27 11.13 5.49
C VAL A 16 -22.57 11.79 4.31
N GLY A 17 -23.06 12.93 3.81
CA GLY A 17 -22.45 13.62 2.68
C GLY A 17 -21.09 14.29 2.99
N ASN A 18 -20.84 14.65 4.24
CA ASN A 18 -19.62 15.36 4.62
C ASN A 18 -18.40 14.43 4.72
N ALA A 19 -18.56 13.21 5.20
CA ALA A 19 -17.43 12.29 5.43
C ALA A 19 -16.68 11.88 4.14
N GLN A 20 -17.39 11.78 3.01
CA GLN A 20 -16.76 11.48 1.71
C GLN A 20 -15.98 12.68 1.18
N ALA A 21 -16.56 13.86 1.19
CA ALA A 21 -15.93 15.09 0.70
C ALA A 21 -14.73 15.49 1.57
N ASP A 22 -14.89 15.39 2.88
CA ASP A 22 -13.82 15.69 3.84
C ASP A 22 -12.65 14.70 3.68
N GLY A 23 -12.94 13.39 3.50
CA GLY A 23 -11.92 12.36 3.26
C GLY A 23 -11.15 12.59 1.96
N LYS A 24 -11.83 13.00 0.88
CA LYS A 24 -11.18 13.32 -0.40
C LYS A 24 -10.21 14.49 -0.26
N GLN A 25 -10.62 15.58 0.41
CA GLN A 25 -9.75 16.73 0.67
C GLN A 25 -8.54 16.37 1.53
N VAL A 26 -8.72 15.44 2.48
CA VAL A 26 -7.63 14.93 3.31
C VAL A 26 -6.64 14.11 2.50
N ILE A 27 -7.14 13.22 1.62
CA ILE A 27 -6.29 12.40 0.75
C ILE A 27 -5.50 13.27 -0.24
N ASP A 28 -6.08 14.38 -0.72
CA ASP A 28 -5.37 15.34 -1.57
C ASP A 28 -4.13 15.94 -0.87
N LYS A 29 -4.13 16.05 0.46
CA LYS A 29 -2.96 16.51 1.23
C LYS A 29 -1.81 15.48 1.24
N LEU A 30 -2.07 14.22 0.93
CA LEU A 30 -1.05 13.19 0.75
C LEU A 30 -0.33 13.32 -0.60
N CYS A 31 -0.85 14.13 -1.53
CA CYS A 31 -0.26 14.38 -2.83
C CYS A 31 0.71 15.56 -2.79
N GLY A 32 1.78 15.48 -3.58
CA GLY A 32 2.74 16.58 -3.74
C GLY A 32 4.19 16.12 -3.75
N CYS A 33 5.10 17.06 -3.61
CA CYS A 33 6.53 16.81 -3.50
C CYS A 33 6.94 16.86 -2.03
N PHE A 34 7.59 15.81 -1.55
CA PHE A 34 7.98 15.67 -0.15
C PHE A 34 9.45 15.30 -0.02
N GLN A 35 10.10 15.84 1.00
CA GLN A 35 11.29 15.23 1.57
C GLN A 35 10.82 14.12 2.49
N VAL A 36 11.38 12.90 2.33
CA VAL A 36 11.00 11.73 3.10
C VAL A 36 12.13 11.19 3.94
N ASP A 37 11.79 10.79 5.18
CA ASP A 37 12.68 10.10 6.10
C ASP A 37 11.97 8.84 6.60
N PHE A 38 12.64 7.70 6.49
CA PHE A 38 12.14 6.39 6.93
C PHE A 38 12.96 5.92 8.13
N LYS A 39 12.29 5.61 9.24
CA LYS A 39 12.93 5.14 10.47
C LYS A 39 12.19 3.94 11.02
N TYR A 40 12.93 2.89 11.35
CA TYR A 40 12.38 1.68 11.93
C TYR A 40 13.27 1.19 13.08
N ALA A 41 12.63 0.70 14.13
CA ALA A 41 13.32 0.09 15.28
C ALA A 41 12.45 -1.00 15.87
N GLU A 42 13.03 -2.16 16.14
CA GLU A 42 12.41 -3.17 16.98
C GLU A 42 12.38 -2.69 18.43
N THR A 43 11.27 -2.90 19.15
CA THR A 43 10.99 -2.24 20.43
C THR A 43 10.77 -3.20 21.59
N PHE A 44 10.06 -4.31 21.37
CA PHE A 44 9.73 -5.27 22.40
C PHE A 44 9.62 -6.70 21.82
N SER A 45 10.22 -7.67 22.52
CA SER A 45 10.00 -9.10 22.28
C SER A 45 9.56 -9.79 23.55
N PRO A 46 8.58 -10.72 23.51
CA PRO A 46 8.20 -11.52 24.66
C PRO A 46 9.30 -12.53 25.07
N ASP A 47 10.25 -12.81 24.17
CA ASP A 47 11.42 -13.63 24.48
C ASP A 47 12.54 -12.75 25.01
N PRO A 48 12.95 -12.89 26.30
CA PRO A 48 14.02 -12.09 26.87
C PRO A 48 15.41 -12.38 26.25
N ALA A 49 15.55 -13.50 25.55
CA ALA A 49 16.80 -13.87 24.85
C ALA A 49 16.84 -13.33 23.39
N TYR A 50 15.76 -12.71 22.91
CA TYR A 50 15.70 -12.15 21.56
C TYR A 50 16.75 -11.04 21.37
N LYS A 51 17.48 -11.13 20.26
CA LYS A 51 18.46 -10.10 19.87
C LYS A 51 17.83 -9.18 18.85
N TYR A 52 17.62 -7.93 19.25
CA TYR A 52 17.05 -6.89 18.39
C TYR A 52 17.97 -6.61 17.20
N HIS A 53 17.37 -6.42 16.03
CA HIS A 53 18.09 -5.94 14.86
C HIS A 53 18.42 -4.45 15.01
N ASP A 54 19.45 -4.02 14.28
CA ASP A 54 19.86 -2.62 14.27
C ASP A 54 18.73 -1.74 13.73
N ARG A 55 18.70 -0.50 14.21
CA ARG A 55 17.78 0.53 13.72
C ARG A 55 18.09 0.83 12.25
N GLU A 56 17.03 0.97 11.47
CA GLU A 56 17.13 1.39 10.09
C GLU A 56 16.71 2.86 9.95
N GLU A 57 17.58 3.68 9.38
CA GLU A 57 17.29 5.08 9.08
C GLU A 57 17.75 5.40 7.66
N THR A 58 16.82 5.88 6.83
CA THR A 58 17.10 6.37 5.47
C THR A 58 16.34 7.67 5.30
N GLY A 59 17.00 8.73 4.89
CA GLY A 59 16.35 10.04 4.84
C GLY A 59 16.96 11.01 3.84
N GLY A 60 16.33 12.19 3.76
CA GLY A 60 16.77 13.28 2.90
C GLY A 60 16.44 13.09 1.42
N THR A 61 15.65 12.10 1.06
CA THR A 61 15.29 11.79 -0.32
C THR A 61 14.00 12.51 -0.70
N ALA A 62 13.92 13.04 -1.92
CA ALA A 62 12.68 13.59 -2.45
C ALA A 62 11.78 12.49 -3.04
N GLU A 63 10.48 12.57 -2.74
CA GLU A 63 9.45 11.69 -3.29
C GLU A 63 8.28 12.50 -3.83
N LEU A 64 7.88 12.21 -5.05
CA LEU A 64 6.65 12.74 -5.65
C LEU A 64 5.52 11.76 -5.41
N ALA A 65 4.51 12.17 -4.64
CA ALA A 65 3.22 11.51 -4.55
C ALA A 65 2.27 12.11 -5.61
N LEU A 66 2.17 11.45 -6.75
CA LEU A 66 1.47 11.96 -7.93
C LEU A 66 0.06 11.36 -8.04
N PRO A 67 -1.02 12.16 -8.01
CA PRO A 67 -2.35 11.68 -8.31
C PRO A 67 -2.46 11.29 -9.79
N ILE A 68 -2.74 10.04 -10.08
CA ILE A 68 -2.82 9.48 -11.45
C ILE A 68 -4.23 9.04 -11.85
N GLY A 69 -5.18 9.12 -10.94
CA GLY A 69 -6.59 8.84 -11.17
C GLY A 69 -7.43 9.39 -10.02
N ILE A 70 -8.43 10.20 -10.37
CA ILE A 70 -9.34 10.80 -9.39
C ILE A 70 -10.76 10.70 -9.93
N ASN A 71 -11.65 10.13 -9.12
CA ASN A 71 -13.10 10.27 -9.28
C ASN A 71 -13.76 10.45 -7.89
N ASP A 72 -15.09 10.47 -7.85
CA ASP A 72 -15.82 10.77 -6.61
C ASP A 72 -15.59 9.75 -5.50
N LYS A 73 -15.30 8.50 -5.85
CA LYS A 73 -15.13 7.40 -4.88
C LYS A 73 -13.75 6.78 -4.88
N LYS A 74 -12.84 7.26 -5.74
CA LYS A 74 -11.51 6.63 -5.90
C LYS A 74 -10.43 7.66 -6.21
N ILE A 75 -9.33 7.57 -5.50
CA ILE A 75 -8.11 8.35 -5.73
C ILE A 75 -6.94 7.38 -5.81
N VAL A 76 -6.13 7.52 -6.85
CA VAL A 76 -4.94 6.69 -7.07
C VAL A 76 -3.70 7.57 -7.05
N ILE A 77 -2.75 7.26 -6.20
CA ILE A 77 -1.51 8.03 -6.00
C ILE A 77 -0.32 7.12 -6.30
N GLN A 78 0.52 7.56 -7.24
CA GLN A 78 1.78 6.90 -7.56
C GLN A 78 2.92 7.61 -6.85
N HIS A 79 3.70 6.86 -6.09
CA HIS A 79 4.91 7.34 -5.45
C HIS A 79 6.12 7.14 -6.35
N LEU A 80 6.92 8.18 -6.51
CA LEU A 80 8.11 8.21 -7.35
C LEU A 80 9.27 8.75 -6.52
N LEU A 81 10.21 7.89 -6.16
CA LEU A 81 11.35 8.23 -5.30
C LEU A 81 12.52 8.70 -6.14
N ILE A 82 13.13 9.82 -5.77
CA ILE A 82 14.30 10.38 -6.44
C ILE A 82 15.53 9.96 -5.63
N VAL A 83 16.36 9.08 -6.20
CA VAL A 83 17.59 8.57 -5.58
C VAL A 83 18.82 9.14 -6.29
N GLY A 84 19.66 9.87 -5.54
CA GLY A 84 20.81 10.55 -6.13
C GLY A 84 20.42 11.70 -7.07
N ALA A 85 21.32 12.09 -7.97
CA ALA A 85 21.19 13.32 -8.74
C ALA A 85 20.05 13.30 -9.78
N ASN A 86 19.71 12.13 -10.38
CA ASN A 86 18.70 12.06 -11.45
C ASN A 86 18.08 10.66 -11.63
N THR A 87 18.21 9.77 -10.68
CA THR A 87 17.62 8.44 -10.77
C THR A 87 16.27 8.41 -10.11
N VAL A 88 15.23 8.12 -10.87
CA VAL A 88 13.86 7.98 -10.37
C VAL A 88 13.49 6.49 -10.29
N VAL A 89 13.01 6.09 -9.15
CA VAL A 89 12.47 4.75 -8.91
C VAL A 89 10.97 4.85 -8.83
N LYS A 90 10.24 4.11 -9.70
CA LYS A 90 8.83 3.87 -9.45
C LYS A 90 8.73 3.11 -8.13
N HIS A 91 8.20 3.78 -7.13
CA HIS A 91 8.03 3.24 -5.80
C HIS A 91 6.67 2.53 -5.69
N TRP A 92 6.10 2.48 -4.52
CA TRP A 92 4.78 1.90 -4.29
C TRP A 92 3.66 2.78 -4.86
N ARG A 93 2.46 2.20 -4.95
CA ARG A 93 1.25 2.92 -5.34
C ARG A 93 0.19 2.71 -4.26
N GLU A 94 -0.58 3.74 -3.98
CA GLU A 94 -1.76 3.63 -3.13
C GLU A 94 -3.03 3.98 -3.88
N GLU A 95 -4.08 3.34 -3.49
CA GLU A 95 -5.42 3.55 -3.99
C GLU A 95 -6.36 3.73 -2.81
N TRP A 96 -7.07 4.84 -2.80
CA TRP A 96 -8.07 5.17 -1.82
C TRP A 96 -9.45 5.00 -2.42
N SER A 97 -10.31 4.16 -1.80
CA SER A 97 -11.66 3.88 -2.29
C SER A 97 -12.67 4.10 -1.18
N TYR A 98 -13.71 4.90 -1.46
CA TYR A 98 -14.78 5.21 -0.50
C TYR A 98 -15.82 4.09 -0.47
N GLU A 99 -16.14 3.60 0.74
CA GLU A 99 -17.13 2.54 0.98
C GLU A 99 -16.92 1.30 0.10
N ASN A 100 -15.65 0.88 -0.03
CA ASN A 100 -15.29 -0.28 -0.84
C ASN A 100 -15.72 -1.59 -0.15
N PRO A 101 -16.65 -2.37 -0.74
CA PRO A 101 -17.13 -3.61 -0.11
C PRO A 101 -16.18 -4.80 -0.28
N VAL A 102 -15.13 -4.67 -1.08
CA VAL A 102 -14.21 -5.77 -1.38
C VAL A 102 -12.82 -5.43 -0.87
N ILE A 103 -12.28 -6.32 -0.05
CA ILE A 103 -10.90 -6.23 0.41
C ILE A 103 -10.14 -7.54 0.14
N TRP A 104 -8.83 -7.40 -0.03
CA TRP A 104 -7.91 -8.51 -0.18
C TRP A 104 -7.10 -8.67 1.11
N LYS A 105 -7.39 -9.70 1.88
CA LYS A 105 -6.69 -10.01 3.12
C LYS A 105 -5.45 -10.83 2.84
N TYR A 106 -4.33 -10.39 3.38
CA TYR A 106 -3.11 -11.18 3.36
C TYR A 106 -3.24 -12.39 4.30
N ASN A 107 -2.93 -13.58 3.81
CA ASN A 107 -3.10 -14.84 4.53
C ASN A 107 -1.77 -15.59 4.79
N GLY A 108 -0.64 -14.94 4.57
CA GLY A 108 0.68 -15.58 4.63
C GLY A 108 1.13 -16.14 3.28
N ASP A 109 2.40 -16.54 3.19
CA ASP A 109 3.00 -17.19 2.00
C ASP A 109 2.67 -16.47 0.68
N ARG A 110 2.76 -15.14 0.71
CA ARG A 110 2.44 -14.26 -0.43
C ARG A 110 1.07 -14.56 -1.06
N THR A 111 0.09 -14.87 -0.22
CA THR A 111 -1.27 -15.20 -0.62
C THR A 111 -2.26 -14.17 -0.06
N TRP A 112 -3.15 -13.70 -0.91
CA TRP A 112 -4.26 -12.80 -0.57
C TRP A 112 -5.56 -13.47 -0.92
N VAL A 113 -6.54 -13.33 -0.03
CA VAL A 113 -7.89 -13.87 -0.18
C VAL A 113 -8.88 -12.74 -0.19
N LYS A 114 -9.79 -12.79 -1.15
CA LYS A 114 -10.87 -11.81 -1.29
C LYS A 114 -11.90 -11.99 -0.19
N GLU A 115 -12.30 -10.90 0.43
CA GLU A 115 -13.39 -10.83 1.39
C GLU A 115 -14.39 -9.76 0.99
N THR A 116 -15.67 -10.08 1.08
CA THR A 116 -16.76 -9.12 0.86
C THR A 116 -17.28 -8.63 2.20
N LEU A 117 -17.25 -7.31 2.39
CA LEU A 117 -17.74 -6.63 3.58
C LEU A 117 -19.19 -6.19 3.38
N SER A 118 -19.97 -6.14 4.45
CA SER A 118 -21.31 -5.59 4.42
C SER A 118 -21.28 -4.07 4.24
N ALA A 119 -22.38 -3.48 3.75
CA ALA A 119 -22.51 -2.04 3.59
C ALA A 119 -22.28 -1.28 4.91
N ASP A 120 -22.75 -1.83 6.05
CA ASP A 120 -22.56 -1.23 7.38
C ASP A 120 -21.10 -1.24 7.83
N GLN A 121 -20.33 -2.26 7.46
CA GLN A 121 -18.89 -2.33 7.80
C GLN A 121 -18.07 -1.26 7.10
N VAL A 122 -18.46 -0.86 5.89
CA VAL A 122 -17.70 0.10 5.06
C VAL A 122 -18.27 1.52 5.08
N LYS A 123 -19.45 1.72 5.62
CA LYS A 123 -20.17 3.00 5.64
C LYS A 123 -19.31 4.13 6.21
N GLY A 124 -19.12 5.20 5.44
CA GLY A 124 -18.33 6.38 5.81
C GLY A 124 -16.81 6.12 5.88
N LYS A 125 -16.32 4.99 5.37
CA LYS A 125 -14.90 4.62 5.46
C LYS A 125 -14.18 4.72 4.12
N TRP A 126 -12.91 5.06 4.20
CA TRP A 126 -11.97 5.00 3.09
C TRP A 126 -11.08 3.77 3.25
N THR A 127 -10.97 2.99 2.20
CA THR A 127 -10.05 1.85 2.10
C THR A 127 -8.77 2.32 1.43
N GLN A 128 -7.63 2.15 2.11
CA GLN A 128 -6.32 2.26 1.48
C GLN A 128 -5.90 0.88 0.96
N THR A 129 -5.64 0.78 -0.33
CA THR A 129 -4.97 -0.37 -0.96
C THR A 129 -3.56 0.03 -1.30
N VAL A 130 -2.59 -0.71 -0.80
CA VAL A 130 -1.17 -0.53 -1.12
C VAL A 130 -0.71 -1.61 -2.07
N TRP A 131 -0.04 -1.17 -3.14
CA TRP A 131 0.49 -1.99 -4.21
C TRP A 131 2.01 -1.90 -4.20
N GLU A 132 2.67 -3.01 -4.45
CA GLU A 132 4.14 -3.08 -4.57
C GLU A 132 4.64 -2.42 -5.86
N VAL A 133 5.95 -2.45 -6.06
CA VAL A 133 6.63 -1.81 -7.20
C VAL A 133 6.15 -2.35 -8.55
N ALA A 134 5.84 -3.62 -8.66
CA ALA A 134 5.28 -4.24 -9.86
C ALA A 134 3.75 -4.17 -9.93
N ASP A 135 3.11 -3.32 -9.13
CA ASP A 135 1.66 -3.19 -9.00
C ASP A 135 0.94 -4.46 -8.51
N GLU A 136 1.65 -5.44 -7.95
CA GLU A 136 1.07 -6.59 -7.25
C GLU A 136 0.49 -6.18 -5.89
N PRO A 137 -0.48 -6.93 -5.33
CA PRO A 137 -1.07 -6.65 -4.03
C PRO A 137 -0.03 -6.65 -2.91
N ARG A 138 -0.19 -5.72 -1.95
CA ARG A 138 0.59 -5.74 -0.73
C ARG A 138 -0.30 -5.88 0.51
N TYR A 139 -1.07 -4.88 0.84
CA TYR A 139 -2.07 -4.94 1.92
C TYR A 139 -3.19 -3.94 1.68
N GLN A 140 -4.30 -4.15 2.36
CA GLN A 140 -5.43 -3.24 2.40
C GLN A 140 -5.88 -3.00 3.84
N GLY A 141 -6.38 -1.81 4.08
CA GLY A 141 -7.01 -1.47 5.34
C GLY A 141 -8.08 -0.41 5.12
N PHE A 142 -9.09 -0.38 5.98
CA PHE A 142 -10.18 0.59 5.88
C PHE A 142 -10.51 1.21 7.23
N SER A 143 -10.79 2.51 7.21
CA SER A 143 -11.13 3.29 8.39
C SER A 143 -11.79 4.62 8.00
N GLN A 144 -12.26 5.36 8.99
CA GLN A 144 -12.69 6.74 8.84
C GLN A 144 -11.50 7.68 9.13
N PHE A 145 -11.50 8.84 8.48
CA PHE A 145 -10.70 9.96 8.94
C PHE A 145 -11.38 10.57 10.17
N VAL A 146 -10.61 10.81 11.22
CA VAL A 146 -11.09 11.43 12.46
C VAL A 146 -10.28 12.69 12.73
N ASN A 147 -10.94 13.74 13.21
CA ASN A 147 -10.29 14.93 13.72
C ASN A 147 -10.16 14.79 15.24
N LEU A 148 -8.93 14.76 15.73
CA LEU A 148 -8.63 14.71 17.16
C LEU A 148 -7.73 15.92 17.49
N ASP A 149 -8.27 16.86 18.24
CA ASP A 149 -7.56 18.08 18.67
C ASP A 149 -6.89 18.85 17.49
N GLY A 150 -7.62 18.98 16.37
CA GLY A 150 -7.12 19.65 15.17
C GLY A 150 -6.18 18.84 14.29
N LYS A 151 -5.89 17.59 14.67
CA LYS A 151 -5.10 16.64 13.85
C LYS A 151 -6.03 15.69 13.10
N ILE A 152 -5.82 15.56 11.81
CA ILE A 152 -6.56 14.59 11.02
C ILE A 152 -5.81 13.26 11.02
N ILE A 153 -6.47 12.22 11.51
CA ILE A 153 -5.88 10.90 11.68
C ILE A 153 -6.70 9.87 10.90
N TRP A 154 -6.01 9.00 10.18
CA TRP A 154 -6.55 7.74 9.66
C TRP A 154 -5.72 6.59 10.22
N GLN A 155 -6.37 5.58 10.78
CA GLN A 155 -5.68 4.44 11.37
C GLN A 155 -6.34 3.13 10.99
N ASN A 156 -5.53 2.13 10.64
CA ASN A 156 -5.99 0.77 10.37
C ASN A 156 -4.94 -0.26 10.79
N THR A 157 -5.41 -1.43 11.21
CA THR A 157 -4.55 -2.60 11.48
C THR A 157 -4.89 -3.70 10.47
N THR A 158 -3.86 -4.25 9.81
CA THR A 158 -4.00 -5.30 8.81
C THR A 158 -2.75 -6.17 8.73
N ASP A 159 -2.92 -7.41 8.32
CA ASP A 159 -1.79 -8.29 8.01
C ASP A 159 -1.20 -7.93 6.63
N ALA A 160 0.10 -8.07 6.52
CA ALA A 160 0.88 -7.77 5.31
C ALA A 160 2.04 -8.75 5.15
N PRO A 161 2.58 -8.92 3.93
CA PRO A 161 3.85 -9.59 3.74
C PRO A 161 4.99 -8.81 4.40
N LEU A 162 6.14 -9.46 4.56
CA LEU A 162 7.36 -8.82 5.02
C LEU A 162 7.66 -7.58 4.17
N PRO A 163 8.20 -6.50 4.77
CA PRO A 163 8.57 -5.31 4.02
C PRO A 163 9.75 -5.60 3.08
N ARG A 164 9.86 -4.83 1.99
CA ARG A 164 10.93 -5.00 0.98
C ARG A 164 12.34 -5.03 1.57
N ARG A 165 12.58 -4.27 2.62
CA ARG A 165 13.86 -4.26 3.32
C ARG A 165 14.20 -5.58 4.01
N GLU A 166 13.21 -6.46 4.27
CA GLU A 166 13.37 -7.67 5.06
C GLU A 166 13.09 -8.97 4.30
N TYR A 167 12.16 -9.00 3.35
CA TYR A 167 11.69 -10.26 2.76
C TYR A 167 12.77 -11.06 2.01
N SER A 168 13.89 -10.44 1.65
CA SER A 168 15.00 -11.12 1.00
C SER A 168 16.12 -11.54 1.96
N VAL A 169 16.07 -11.08 3.22
CA VAL A 169 17.14 -11.28 4.23
C VAL A 169 16.65 -11.90 5.52
N ARG A 170 15.33 -11.94 5.76
CA ARG A 170 14.71 -12.52 6.96
C ARG A 170 13.76 -13.65 6.61
N ASN A 171 13.78 -14.70 7.44
CA ASN A 171 12.88 -15.86 7.34
C ASN A 171 12.37 -16.31 8.72
N ASP A 172 12.58 -15.51 9.75
CA ASP A 172 12.24 -15.79 11.15
C ASP A 172 10.81 -15.39 11.53
N TYR A 173 10.10 -14.72 10.62
CA TYR A 173 8.68 -14.45 10.71
C TYR A 173 8.03 -14.42 9.31
N ASN A 174 6.70 -14.50 9.22
CA ASN A 174 6.00 -14.59 7.92
C ASN A 174 4.78 -13.67 7.79
N ILE A 175 4.37 -12.99 8.85
CA ILE A 175 3.31 -11.99 8.85
C ILE A 175 3.82 -10.71 9.49
N LEU A 176 3.65 -9.59 8.82
CA LEU A 176 3.75 -8.28 9.45
C LEU A 176 2.35 -7.77 9.73
N LYS A 177 1.88 -7.89 10.98
CA LYS A 177 0.65 -7.24 11.40
C LYS A 177 0.93 -5.75 11.58
N ARG A 178 0.41 -4.93 10.69
CA ARG A 178 0.70 -3.50 10.61
C ARG A 178 -0.45 -2.68 11.19
N THR A 179 -0.16 -1.84 12.16
CA THR A 179 -1.03 -0.72 12.52
C THR A 179 -0.48 0.53 11.88
N ASN A 180 -1.10 0.95 10.78
CA ASN A 180 -0.75 2.16 10.07
C ASN A 180 -1.54 3.33 10.65
N ARG A 181 -0.86 4.43 10.99
CA ARG A 181 -1.48 5.69 11.40
C ARG A 181 -0.93 6.83 10.55
N LEU A 182 -1.80 7.48 9.81
CA LEU A 182 -1.48 8.70 9.09
C LEU A 182 -1.91 9.89 9.93
N ASN A 183 -0.94 10.72 10.31
CA ASN A 183 -1.16 12.01 10.97
C ASN A 183 -0.94 13.09 9.92
N ILE A 184 -2.02 13.73 9.46
CA ILE A 184 -2.01 14.63 8.30
C ILE A 184 -2.07 16.08 8.76
N THR A 185 -1.17 16.91 8.23
CA THR A 185 -1.05 18.33 8.50
C THR A 185 -0.94 19.10 7.18
N ASP A 186 -0.96 20.43 7.23
CA ASP A 186 -0.77 21.26 6.04
C ASP A 186 0.68 21.25 5.53
N SER A 187 1.66 20.98 6.40
CA SER A 187 3.08 20.90 6.04
C SER A 187 3.52 19.52 5.53
N GLY A 188 2.63 18.53 5.51
CA GLY A 188 2.89 17.16 5.11
C GLY A 188 2.20 16.15 6.01
N TYR A 189 2.76 14.98 6.17
CA TYR A 189 2.18 13.95 7.03
C TYR A 189 3.24 13.06 7.66
N LEU A 190 2.84 12.41 8.74
CA LEU A 190 3.62 11.39 9.42
C LEU A 190 2.87 10.06 9.26
N HIS A 191 3.55 9.07 8.69
CA HIS A 191 3.08 7.70 8.65
C HIS A 191 3.77 6.92 9.78
N GLU A 192 3.09 6.82 10.91
CA GLU A 192 3.51 5.98 12.02
C GLU A 192 3.06 4.54 11.80
N GLN A 193 3.88 3.62 12.24
CA GLN A 193 3.60 2.19 12.18
C GLN A 193 3.89 1.57 13.54
N ASP A 194 2.90 0.91 14.11
CA ASP A 194 3.06 -0.01 15.23
C ASP A 194 2.90 -1.42 14.67
N ASN A 195 4.03 -2.06 14.39
CA ASN A 195 4.07 -3.34 13.71
C ASN A 195 4.33 -4.48 14.70
N GLN A 196 3.75 -5.64 14.41
CA GLN A 196 4.08 -6.89 15.07
C GLN A 196 4.61 -7.88 14.04
N LYS A 197 5.84 -8.34 14.21
CA LYS A 197 6.42 -9.42 13.42
C LYS A 197 5.94 -10.74 13.99
N ILE A 198 5.11 -11.45 13.23
CA ILE A 198 4.36 -12.62 13.68
C ILE A 198 4.86 -13.87 12.95
N ILE A 199 5.05 -14.94 13.70
CA ILE A 199 5.21 -16.28 13.18
C ILE A 199 3.83 -16.92 13.19
N ARG A 200 3.24 -17.10 12.01
CA ARG A 200 1.97 -17.80 11.82
C ARG A 200 2.24 -19.22 11.38
N SER A 201 1.78 -20.20 12.16
CA SER A 201 1.88 -21.62 11.84
C SER A 201 0.58 -22.33 12.22
N ASN A 202 0.00 -23.09 11.29
CA ASN A 202 -1.24 -23.83 11.48
C ASN A 202 -2.40 -22.95 12.04
N GLY A 203 -2.50 -21.71 11.56
CA GLY A 203 -3.53 -20.78 12.02
C GLY A 203 -3.31 -20.16 13.41
N THR A 204 -2.16 -20.44 14.04
CA THR A 204 -1.79 -19.85 15.35
C THR A 204 -0.71 -18.78 15.15
N ASP A 205 -0.93 -17.62 15.73
CA ASP A 205 -0.01 -16.48 15.71
C ASP A 205 0.84 -16.46 16.96
N ARG A 206 2.16 -16.31 16.79
CA ARG A 206 3.11 -16.06 17.86
C ARG A 206 3.89 -14.78 17.58
N LEU A 207 3.83 -13.83 18.51
CA LEU A 207 4.62 -12.61 18.41
C LEU A 207 6.11 -12.94 18.54
N LEU A 208 6.89 -12.53 17.55
CA LEU A 208 8.35 -12.57 17.60
C LEU A 208 8.88 -11.28 18.25
N VAL A 209 8.52 -10.15 17.67
CA VAL A 209 8.98 -8.83 18.12
C VAL A 209 8.04 -7.73 17.61
N GLU A 210 7.90 -6.67 18.38
CA GLU A 210 7.25 -5.42 17.96
C GLU A 210 8.25 -4.49 17.29
N GLU A 211 7.77 -3.71 16.31
CA GLU A 211 8.56 -2.72 15.59
C GLU A 211 7.82 -1.40 15.51
N LYS A 212 8.51 -0.31 15.78
CA LYS A 212 8.04 1.05 15.53
C LYS A 212 8.59 1.56 14.20
N GLY A 213 7.69 1.99 13.31
CA GLY A 213 8.03 2.72 12.11
C GLY A 213 7.62 4.20 12.22
N HIS A 214 8.46 5.09 11.72
CA HIS A 214 8.25 6.53 11.76
C HIS A 214 8.71 7.13 10.43
N ASN A 215 7.78 7.27 9.48
CA ASN A 215 8.07 7.78 8.16
C ASN A 215 7.50 9.20 8.05
N SER A 216 8.36 10.20 7.95
CA SER A 216 7.96 11.60 7.82
C SER A 216 7.98 12.04 6.36
N TYR A 217 6.94 12.76 5.97
CA TYR A 217 6.77 13.36 4.65
C TYR A 217 6.61 14.87 4.84
N LYS A 218 7.69 15.61 4.66
CA LYS A 218 7.71 17.06 4.76
C LYS A 218 7.56 17.67 3.38
N ARG A 219 6.55 18.50 3.18
CA ARG A 219 6.30 19.18 1.89
C ARG A 219 7.46 20.10 1.53
N ILE A 220 7.92 19.98 0.28
CA ILE A 220 8.99 20.80 -0.29
C ILE A 220 8.54 21.43 -1.61
N ASP A 221 9.39 22.29 -2.18
CA ASP A 221 9.11 22.95 -3.46
C ASP A 221 8.88 21.89 -4.58
N ALA A 222 7.85 22.09 -5.38
CA ALA A 222 7.49 21.18 -6.46
C ALA A 222 8.57 21.00 -7.53
N LYS A 223 9.49 21.96 -7.65
CA LYS A 223 10.65 21.88 -8.57
C LYS A 223 11.62 20.75 -8.22
N GLU A 224 11.73 20.40 -6.93
CA GLU A 224 12.58 19.29 -6.47
C GLU A 224 12.10 17.92 -7.00
N CYS A 225 10.84 17.84 -7.45
CA CYS A 225 10.25 16.65 -8.04
C CYS A 225 10.14 16.68 -9.58
N THR A 226 10.80 17.62 -10.27
CA THR A 226 10.75 17.74 -11.74
C THR A 226 11.16 16.46 -12.44
N ALA A 227 12.28 15.87 -12.02
CA ALA A 227 12.78 14.61 -12.61
C ALA A 227 11.77 13.46 -12.48
N ALA A 228 11.04 13.39 -11.35
CA ALA A 228 9.99 12.37 -11.15
C ALA A 228 8.80 12.59 -12.09
N LYS A 229 8.39 13.84 -12.33
CA LYS A 229 7.33 14.16 -13.31
C LYS A 229 7.73 13.75 -14.73
N GLU A 230 8.93 14.13 -15.17
CA GLU A 230 9.45 13.76 -16.48
C GLU A 230 9.59 12.24 -16.65
N TYR A 231 10.02 11.55 -15.61
CA TYR A 231 10.05 10.08 -15.62
C TYR A 231 8.64 9.51 -15.83
N TRP A 232 7.66 10.03 -15.09
CA TRP A 232 6.30 9.51 -15.16
C TRP A 232 5.65 9.80 -16.53
N GLU A 233 5.84 10.96 -17.11
CA GLU A 233 5.37 11.29 -18.45
C GLU A 233 5.79 10.26 -19.51
N LYS A 234 7.03 9.77 -19.39
CA LYS A 234 7.59 8.76 -20.32
C LYS A 234 7.10 7.34 -20.02
N ASN A 235 6.79 7.02 -18.77
CA ASN A 235 6.55 5.66 -18.31
C ASN A 235 5.09 5.36 -17.96
N ALA A 236 4.23 6.37 -17.83
CA ALA A 236 2.83 6.22 -17.39
C ALA A 236 2.02 5.25 -18.26
N GLY A 237 2.21 5.30 -19.58
CA GLY A 237 1.54 4.41 -20.53
C GLY A 237 1.87 2.94 -20.28
N TYR A 238 3.16 2.64 -20.11
CA TYR A 238 3.63 1.29 -19.79
C TYR A 238 3.05 0.78 -18.46
N TRP A 239 3.18 1.57 -17.40
CA TRP A 239 2.64 1.17 -16.08
C TRP A 239 1.10 1.11 -16.06
N GLY A 240 0.43 1.87 -16.95
CA GLY A 240 -0.99 1.72 -17.20
C GLY A 240 -1.37 0.32 -17.69
N LYS A 241 -0.60 -0.23 -18.63
CA LYS A 241 -0.78 -1.59 -19.14
C LYS A 241 -0.56 -2.65 -18.07
N VAL A 242 0.51 -2.51 -17.27
CA VAL A 242 0.76 -3.42 -16.12
C VAL A 242 -0.43 -3.43 -15.17
N ARG A 243 -0.97 -2.25 -14.80
CA ARG A 243 -2.15 -2.14 -13.92
C ARG A 243 -3.41 -2.75 -14.52
N THR A 244 -3.63 -2.58 -15.82
CA THR A 244 -4.79 -3.19 -16.50
C THR A 244 -4.72 -4.71 -16.42
N ILE A 245 -3.57 -5.30 -16.72
CA ILE A 245 -3.37 -6.75 -16.64
C ILE A 245 -3.58 -7.30 -15.22
N TRP A 246 -3.08 -6.57 -14.19
CA TRP A 246 -3.36 -6.92 -12.79
C TRP A 246 -4.85 -6.81 -12.45
N ALA A 247 -5.52 -5.74 -12.90
CA ALA A 247 -6.95 -5.54 -12.65
C ALA A 247 -7.79 -6.66 -13.25
N ASP A 248 -7.48 -7.10 -14.47
CA ASP A 248 -8.16 -8.22 -15.15
C ASP A 248 -7.95 -9.53 -14.39
N TYR A 249 -6.73 -9.78 -13.89
CA TYR A 249 -6.45 -10.96 -13.09
C TYR A 249 -7.23 -10.94 -11.77
N ILE A 250 -7.17 -9.83 -11.04
CA ILE A 250 -7.83 -9.65 -9.74
C ILE A 250 -9.36 -9.75 -9.87
N ALA A 251 -9.94 -9.25 -10.97
CA ALA A 251 -11.39 -9.27 -11.19
C ALA A 251 -11.96 -10.69 -11.33
N THR A 252 -11.13 -11.66 -11.76
CA THR A 252 -11.55 -13.02 -12.09
C THR A 252 -11.15 -14.07 -11.05
N HIS A 253 -10.46 -13.69 -9.99
CA HIS A 253 -9.97 -14.61 -8.96
C HIS A 253 -10.44 -14.19 -7.56
N ASP A 254 -10.59 -15.16 -6.67
CA ASP A 254 -10.90 -14.95 -5.26
C ASP A 254 -9.67 -15.19 -4.35
N THR A 255 -8.60 -15.70 -4.94
CA THR A 255 -7.30 -15.90 -4.27
C THR A 255 -6.18 -15.52 -5.22
N ILE A 256 -5.19 -14.81 -4.70
CA ILE A 256 -3.96 -14.44 -5.41
C ILE A 256 -2.80 -15.00 -4.62
N SER A 257 -1.98 -15.85 -5.25
CA SER A 257 -0.74 -16.35 -4.66
C SER A 257 0.41 -16.04 -5.60
N LEU A 258 1.53 -15.58 -5.05
CA LEU A 258 2.67 -15.13 -5.83
C LEU A 258 3.96 -15.76 -5.34
N LYS A 259 4.77 -16.23 -6.28
CA LYS A 259 6.15 -16.67 -6.02
C LYS A 259 7.00 -15.46 -5.61
N THR A 260 7.95 -15.69 -4.72
CA THR A 260 8.85 -14.65 -4.24
C THR A 260 9.87 -14.26 -5.30
N LYS A 261 10.54 -15.24 -5.89
CA LYS A 261 11.57 -15.06 -6.92
C LYS A 261 11.47 -16.13 -8.00
N ILE A 262 11.88 -15.77 -9.20
CA ILE A 262 12.11 -16.70 -10.31
C ILE A 262 13.49 -16.38 -10.88
N ASP A 263 14.31 -17.41 -11.07
CA ASP A 263 15.70 -17.27 -11.53
C ASP A 263 16.49 -16.22 -10.72
N GLY A 264 16.25 -16.17 -9.39
CA GLY A 264 16.88 -15.23 -8.47
C GLY A 264 16.38 -13.79 -8.52
N LYS A 265 15.48 -13.46 -9.45
CA LYS A 265 14.91 -12.11 -9.64
C LYS A 265 13.48 -11.98 -9.13
N LEU A 266 13.14 -10.78 -8.74
CA LEU A 266 11.80 -10.36 -8.33
C LEU A 266 10.96 -9.93 -9.53
N LEU A 267 9.63 -10.00 -9.43
CA LEU A 267 8.73 -9.61 -10.52
C LEU A 267 9.01 -8.18 -11.02
N HIS A 268 9.24 -7.23 -10.11
CA HIS A 268 9.46 -5.85 -10.51
C HIS A 268 10.74 -5.65 -11.36
N GLU A 269 11.78 -6.49 -11.19
CA GLU A 269 12.99 -6.42 -11.99
C GLU A 269 12.70 -6.77 -13.46
N TYR A 270 11.90 -7.82 -13.70
CA TYR A 270 11.45 -8.20 -15.04
C TYR A 270 10.59 -7.12 -15.68
N LEU A 271 9.60 -6.57 -14.92
CA LEU A 271 8.70 -5.54 -15.44
C LEU A 271 9.42 -4.22 -15.69
N ILE A 272 10.41 -3.83 -14.88
CA ILE A 272 11.23 -2.65 -15.12
C ILE A 272 12.05 -2.80 -16.41
N ASP A 273 12.65 -3.97 -16.64
CA ASP A 273 13.44 -4.21 -17.84
C ASP A 273 12.56 -4.20 -19.11
N LEU A 274 11.37 -4.83 -19.07
CA LEU A 274 10.39 -4.71 -20.14
C LEU A 274 9.94 -3.26 -20.39
N GLY A 275 9.75 -2.48 -19.35
CA GLY A 275 9.38 -1.07 -19.43
C GLY A 275 10.48 -0.23 -20.11
N LYS A 276 11.75 -0.44 -19.78
CA LYS A 276 12.88 0.22 -20.44
C LYS A 276 12.90 -0.09 -21.94
N ASP A 277 12.72 -1.35 -22.31
CA ASP A 277 12.73 -1.76 -23.71
C ASP A 277 11.52 -1.23 -24.49
N TYR A 278 10.35 -1.14 -23.84
CA TYR A 278 9.16 -0.52 -24.44
C TYR A 278 9.35 0.99 -24.66
N VAL A 279 9.76 1.73 -23.63
CA VAL A 279 9.97 3.18 -23.72
C VAL A 279 11.06 3.54 -24.73
N SER A 280 12.11 2.71 -24.85
CA SER A 280 13.16 2.88 -25.87
C SER A 280 12.77 2.36 -27.25
N LYS A 281 11.49 1.94 -27.45
CA LYS A 281 10.94 1.42 -28.70
C LYS A 281 11.60 0.16 -29.25
N LYS A 282 12.27 -0.63 -28.41
CA LYS A 282 12.79 -1.96 -28.77
C LYS A 282 11.67 -3.00 -28.80
N ILE A 283 10.59 -2.77 -28.05
CA ILE A 283 9.38 -3.60 -28.03
C ILE A 283 8.21 -2.75 -28.53
N SER A 284 7.44 -3.28 -29.48
CA SER A 284 6.29 -2.58 -30.05
C SER A 284 5.05 -2.63 -29.15
N GLU A 285 4.12 -1.72 -29.38
CA GLU A 285 2.81 -1.61 -28.73
C GLU A 285 2.00 -2.93 -28.79
N THR A 286 2.06 -3.64 -29.90
CA THR A 286 1.28 -4.88 -30.11
C THR A 286 1.87 -6.09 -29.37
N VAL A 287 3.12 -6.02 -28.92
CA VAL A 287 3.83 -7.15 -28.32
C VAL A 287 3.99 -6.98 -26.80
N ILE A 288 3.89 -5.75 -26.29
CA ILE A 288 4.19 -5.48 -24.87
C ILE A 288 3.20 -6.12 -23.93
N ASP A 289 1.88 -6.05 -24.19
CA ASP A 289 0.85 -6.58 -23.28
C ASP A 289 0.98 -8.09 -23.10
N PRO A 290 1.12 -8.93 -24.16
CA PRO A 290 1.43 -10.34 -24.01
C PRO A 290 2.70 -10.63 -23.21
N LYS A 291 3.76 -9.82 -23.33
CA LYS A 291 4.99 -10.00 -22.56
C LYS A 291 4.79 -9.69 -21.08
N ILE A 292 4.13 -8.59 -20.74
CA ILE A 292 3.79 -8.25 -19.35
C ILE A 292 2.95 -9.38 -18.73
N LYS A 293 1.92 -9.83 -19.44
CA LYS A 293 1.05 -10.93 -18.97
C LYS A 293 1.84 -12.23 -18.76
N ALA A 294 2.77 -12.54 -19.65
CA ALA A 294 3.61 -13.72 -19.50
C ALA A 294 4.49 -13.65 -18.25
N GLU A 295 5.13 -12.50 -17.99
CA GLU A 295 5.95 -12.34 -16.78
C GLU A 295 5.10 -12.40 -15.50
N ILE A 296 3.95 -11.74 -15.44
CA ILE A 296 3.05 -11.83 -14.30
C ILE A 296 2.62 -13.28 -14.07
N ASN A 297 2.22 -14.00 -15.12
CA ASN A 297 1.76 -15.39 -15.01
C ASN A 297 2.85 -16.35 -14.50
N ARG A 298 4.13 -16.09 -14.78
CA ARG A 298 5.24 -16.88 -14.24
C ARG A 298 5.28 -16.80 -12.71
N PHE A 299 4.95 -15.64 -12.14
CA PHE A 299 4.95 -15.42 -10.70
C PHE A 299 3.68 -15.85 -9.99
N ILE A 300 2.59 -16.14 -10.72
CA ILE A 300 1.35 -16.65 -10.12
C ILE A 300 1.59 -18.09 -9.62
N GLY A 301 1.17 -18.35 -8.38
CA GLY A 301 1.33 -19.62 -7.67
C GLY A 301 2.20 -19.49 -6.43
N HIS A 302 2.49 -20.61 -5.81
CA HIS A 302 3.35 -20.69 -4.64
C HIS A 302 4.81 -20.97 -5.03
N ASP A 303 5.74 -20.56 -4.18
CA ASP A 303 7.12 -21.02 -4.28
C ASP A 303 7.14 -22.56 -4.12
N ASP A 304 7.97 -23.23 -4.90
CA ASP A 304 8.19 -24.66 -4.73
C ASP A 304 8.70 -24.88 -3.29
N LYS A 305 7.98 -25.65 -2.48
CA LYS A 305 8.45 -26.02 -1.15
C LYS A 305 9.78 -26.72 -1.34
N ALA A 306 10.84 -26.12 -0.78
CA ALA A 306 12.10 -26.84 -0.68
C ALA A 306 11.78 -28.19 -0.05
N VAL A 307 12.04 -29.27 -0.77
CA VAL A 307 11.95 -30.61 -0.22
C VAL A 307 13.01 -30.67 0.87
N THR A 308 12.60 -30.37 2.10
CA THR A 308 13.43 -30.64 3.27
C THR A 308 13.51 -32.15 3.36
N GLY A 309 14.57 -32.69 2.76
CA GLY A 309 14.93 -34.08 2.93
C GLY A 309 15.10 -34.34 4.42
N THR A 310 14.14 -35.07 4.99
CA THR A 310 14.31 -35.73 6.25
C THR A 310 15.31 -36.89 6.02
N ASN A 311 16.51 -36.72 6.50
CA ASN A 311 17.37 -37.82 6.89
C ASN A 311 17.43 -37.89 8.40
#